data_b8b606b26feaf1504fec8ca006640f3c
#
_entry.id   b8b606b26feaf1504fec8ca006640f3c
#
_cell.length_a   1.000
_cell.length_b   1.000
_cell.length_c   1.000
_cell.angle_alpha   90.00
_cell.angle_beta   90.00
_cell.angle_gamma   90.00
#
_symmetry.space_group_name_H-M   'P 1'
#
loop_
_entity.id
_entity.type
_entity.pdbx_description
1 polymer ?
#
loop_
_entity_poly.entity_id
_entity_poly.type
_entity_poly.pdbx_seq_one_letter_code
_entity_poly.pdbx_strand_id
1 'polypeptide(L)'
;MSAAMVKSTGIYQGELNCQLTHGPSGQKIDTDAPKDNHGRGLAFSPTDLFCASLGSCMVTTMAIAAKNRLGFDIPGVKWEVVKEMSADAPRRIVRITCDVWLPFPKTKDPEGVLERAALACPVKKSLSPEVETPIRFHWAD
;
A
#
# COMPACT_ATOMS: atom_id res chain seq x y z
N MET A 1 -12.55 7.64 -21.44
CA MET A 1 -11.32 7.51 -20.64
C MET A 1 -10.51 6.33 -21.16
N SER A 2 -9.28 6.55 -21.55
CA SER A 2 -8.42 5.49 -22.06
C SER A 2 -7.78 4.73 -20.89
N ALA A 3 -7.53 3.44 -21.09
CA ALA A 3 -6.84 2.63 -20.09
C ALA A 3 -5.34 3.02 -20.06
N ALA A 4 -4.81 3.25 -18.88
CA ALA A 4 -3.39 3.48 -18.68
C ALA A 4 -2.66 2.12 -18.63
N MET A 5 -1.53 2.03 -19.33
CA MET A 5 -0.70 0.84 -19.30
C MET A 5 0.72 1.22 -18.89
N VAL A 6 1.24 0.53 -17.88
CA VAL A 6 2.59 0.75 -17.37
C VAL A 6 3.34 -0.57 -17.40
N LYS A 7 4.50 -0.56 -18.04
CA LYS A 7 5.37 -1.74 -18.13
C LYS A 7 6.44 -1.69 -17.06
N SER A 8 6.58 -2.76 -16.33
CA SER A 8 7.70 -3.00 -15.42
C SER A 8 8.43 -4.26 -15.87
N THR A 9 9.73 -4.27 -15.68
CA THR A 9 10.56 -5.43 -16.01
C THR A 9 11.29 -5.89 -14.76
N GLY A 10 11.80 -7.11 -14.78
CA GLY A 10 12.56 -7.64 -13.66
C GLY A 10 13.55 -8.69 -14.08
N ILE A 11 14.54 -8.91 -13.24
CA ILE A 11 15.52 -9.97 -13.41
C ILE A 11 15.75 -10.66 -12.07
N TYR A 12 15.76 -11.98 -12.09
CA TYR A 12 16.14 -12.79 -10.94
C TYR A 12 17.67 -12.80 -10.85
N GLN A 13 18.20 -12.38 -9.70
CA GLN A 13 19.65 -12.24 -9.48
C GLN A 13 20.28 -13.42 -8.75
N GLY A 14 19.50 -14.43 -8.41
CA GLY A 14 19.93 -15.52 -7.54
C GLY A 14 19.65 -15.20 -6.07
N GLU A 15 19.83 -16.19 -5.22
CA GLU A 15 19.64 -16.09 -3.77
C GLU A 15 18.28 -15.52 -3.36
N LEU A 16 17.25 -15.81 -4.16
CA LEU A 16 15.85 -15.38 -3.94
C LEU A 16 15.67 -13.87 -3.99
N ASN A 17 16.52 -13.19 -4.74
CA ASN A 17 16.48 -11.74 -4.95
C ASN A 17 16.09 -11.42 -6.39
N CYS A 18 15.19 -10.46 -6.58
CA CYS A 18 14.84 -9.91 -7.88
C CYS A 18 15.12 -8.41 -7.92
N GLN A 19 15.57 -7.89 -9.06
CA GLN A 19 15.62 -6.46 -9.30
C GLN A 19 14.51 -6.09 -10.26
N LEU A 20 13.71 -5.10 -9.88
CA LEU A 20 12.58 -4.60 -10.67
C LEU A 20 12.91 -3.23 -11.23
N THR A 21 12.48 -2.95 -12.45
CA THR A 21 12.66 -1.65 -13.09
C THR A 21 11.32 -1.09 -13.52
N HIS A 22 11.00 0.10 -13.06
CA HIS A 22 9.82 0.84 -13.49
C HIS A 22 10.07 1.40 -14.89
N GLY A 23 9.30 0.96 -15.88
CA GLY A 23 9.52 1.34 -17.29
C GLY A 23 9.55 2.84 -17.52
N PRO A 24 8.52 3.60 -17.08
CA PRO A 24 8.45 5.03 -17.37
C PRO A 24 9.57 5.87 -16.75
N SER A 25 9.98 5.56 -15.50
CA SER A 25 10.98 6.38 -14.77
C SER A 25 12.38 5.79 -14.76
N GLY A 26 12.49 4.49 -15.03
CA GLY A 26 13.77 3.78 -14.88
C GLY A 26 14.17 3.50 -13.44
N GLN A 27 13.32 3.84 -12.46
CA GLN A 27 13.61 3.56 -11.05
C GLN A 27 13.71 2.06 -10.82
N LYS A 28 14.65 1.67 -9.99
CA LYS A 28 14.88 0.26 -9.65
C LYS A 28 14.65 0.02 -8.15
N ILE A 29 14.08 -1.14 -7.84
CA ILE A 29 13.95 -1.65 -6.48
C ILE A 29 14.29 -3.12 -6.47
N ASP A 30 14.74 -3.61 -5.31
CA ASP A 30 15.02 -5.03 -5.10
C ASP A 30 13.97 -5.66 -4.22
N THR A 31 13.67 -6.94 -4.45
CA THR A 31 12.90 -7.77 -3.52
C THR A 31 13.76 -8.93 -3.03
N ASP A 32 13.51 -9.36 -1.81
CA ASP A 32 14.18 -10.52 -1.22
C ASP A 32 13.11 -11.44 -0.62
N ALA A 33 13.32 -12.74 -0.69
CA ALA A 33 12.41 -13.65 0.00
C ALA A 33 12.49 -13.41 1.51
N PRO A 34 11.36 -13.53 2.24
CA PRO A 34 11.38 -13.31 3.68
C PRO A 34 12.08 -14.45 4.42
N LYS A 35 12.54 -14.18 5.64
CA LYS A 35 13.27 -15.16 6.45
C LYS A 35 12.42 -16.40 6.74
N ASP A 36 11.11 -16.26 6.90
CA ASP A 36 10.19 -17.37 7.14
C ASP A 36 9.91 -18.19 5.87
N ASN A 37 10.47 -17.81 4.72
CA ASN A 37 10.32 -18.52 3.45
C ASN A 37 11.66 -18.61 2.71
N HIS A 38 12.69 -19.11 3.41
CA HIS A 38 14.03 -19.41 2.88
C HIS A 38 14.88 -18.21 2.49
N GLY A 39 14.41 -16.98 2.68
CA GLY A 39 15.09 -15.77 2.25
C GLY A 39 15.96 -15.13 3.31
N ARG A 40 16.72 -14.11 2.88
CA ARG A 40 17.58 -13.31 3.76
C ARG A 40 16.84 -12.17 4.45
N GLY A 41 15.70 -11.74 3.88
CA GLY A 41 14.90 -10.66 4.43
C GLY A 41 15.58 -9.30 4.41
N LEU A 42 16.45 -9.04 3.44
CA LEU A 42 17.22 -7.80 3.36
C LEU A 42 16.47 -6.64 2.70
N ALA A 43 15.32 -6.91 2.13
CA ALA A 43 14.47 -5.93 1.45
C ALA A 43 13.01 -6.36 1.60
N PHE A 44 12.09 -5.57 1.06
CA PHE A 44 10.70 -6.01 0.95
C PHE A 44 10.65 -7.36 0.21
N SER A 45 9.93 -8.33 0.76
CA SER A 45 9.53 -9.48 -0.05
C SER A 45 8.46 -9.04 -1.05
N PRO A 46 8.18 -9.83 -2.10
CA PRO A 46 7.06 -9.50 -3.00
C PRO A 46 5.73 -9.30 -2.27
N THR A 47 5.42 -10.13 -1.28
CA THR A 47 4.18 -9.98 -0.51
C THR A 47 4.23 -8.78 0.45
N ASP A 48 5.40 -8.44 1.01
CA ASP A 48 5.57 -7.20 1.79
C ASP A 48 5.28 -5.98 0.91
N LEU A 49 5.86 -5.96 -0.30
CA LEU A 49 5.67 -4.86 -1.24
C LEU A 49 4.21 -4.73 -1.67
N PHE A 50 3.55 -5.86 -1.91
CA PHE A 50 2.13 -5.90 -2.21
C PHE A 50 1.31 -5.23 -1.10
N CYS A 51 1.58 -5.58 0.16
CA CYS A 51 0.85 -5.01 1.30
C CYS A 51 1.18 -3.53 1.52
N ALA A 52 2.45 -3.14 1.37
CA ALA A 52 2.87 -1.75 1.51
C ALA A 52 2.22 -0.86 0.44
N SER A 53 1.97 -1.39 -0.75
CA SER A 53 1.30 -0.64 -1.81
C SER A 53 -0.10 -0.20 -1.41
N LEU A 54 -0.80 -0.96 -0.57
CA LEU A 54 -2.11 -0.57 -0.07
C LEU A 54 -2.04 0.71 0.77
N GLY A 55 -1.09 0.78 1.71
CA GLY A 55 -0.91 1.98 2.53
C GLY A 55 -0.55 3.20 1.70
N SER A 56 0.41 3.04 0.79
CA SER A 56 0.82 4.11 -0.11
C SER A 56 -0.34 4.60 -0.98
N CYS A 57 -1.12 3.67 -1.53
CA CYS A 57 -2.25 4.00 -2.40
C CYS A 57 -3.36 4.73 -1.63
N MET A 58 -3.69 4.25 -0.42
CA MET A 58 -4.71 4.90 0.41
C MET A 58 -4.35 6.37 0.68
N VAL A 59 -3.14 6.62 1.14
CA VAL A 59 -2.72 7.98 1.50
C VAL A 59 -2.59 8.88 0.26
N THR A 60 -2.09 8.34 -0.84
CA THR A 60 -2.04 9.10 -2.11
C THR A 60 -3.44 9.49 -2.58
N THR A 61 -4.40 8.55 -2.50
CA THR A 61 -5.79 8.81 -2.89
C THR A 61 -6.43 9.84 -1.95
N MET A 62 -6.16 9.75 -0.65
CA MET A 62 -6.59 10.75 0.33
C MET A 62 -6.04 12.14 -0.02
N ALA A 63 -4.74 12.22 -0.37
CA ALA A 63 -4.10 13.48 -0.72
C ALA A 63 -4.73 14.11 -1.97
N ILE A 64 -5.03 13.30 -2.98
CA ILE A 64 -5.71 13.78 -4.19
C ILE A 64 -7.08 14.34 -3.83
N ALA A 65 -7.85 13.61 -3.01
CA ALA A 65 -9.18 14.07 -2.58
C ALA A 65 -9.10 15.34 -1.74
N ALA A 66 -8.12 15.45 -0.85
CA ALA A 66 -7.92 16.65 -0.04
C ALA A 66 -7.67 17.87 -0.91
N LYS A 67 -6.77 17.75 -1.89
CA LYS A 67 -6.49 18.88 -2.80
C LYS A 67 -7.68 19.27 -3.64
N ASN A 68 -8.42 18.30 -4.17
CA ASN A 68 -9.52 18.56 -5.09
C ASN A 68 -10.79 19.00 -4.38
N ARG A 69 -11.06 18.53 -3.17
CA ARG A 69 -12.34 18.74 -2.49
C ARG A 69 -12.24 19.59 -1.22
N LEU A 70 -11.10 19.57 -0.55
CA LEU A 70 -10.91 20.33 0.70
C LEU A 70 -9.97 21.51 0.53
N GLY A 71 -9.19 21.56 -0.58
CA GLY A 71 -8.35 22.70 -0.89
C GLY A 71 -7.00 22.74 -0.17
N PHE A 72 -6.56 21.62 0.44
CA PHE A 72 -5.25 21.57 1.09
C PHE A 72 -4.57 20.23 0.84
N ASP A 73 -3.24 20.21 1.03
CA ASP A 73 -2.46 18.98 0.99
C ASP A 73 -2.32 18.41 2.40
N ILE A 74 -1.91 17.16 2.50
CA ILE A 74 -1.83 16.44 3.78
C ILE A 74 -0.42 15.88 4.07
N PRO A 75 0.65 16.69 3.92
CA PRO A 75 1.98 16.20 4.26
C PRO A 75 2.04 15.79 5.74
N GLY A 76 2.86 14.78 6.03
CA GLY A 76 3.02 14.30 7.40
C GLY A 76 2.02 13.21 7.81
N VAL A 77 1.07 12.86 6.95
CA VAL A 77 0.23 11.67 7.19
C VAL A 77 1.13 10.44 7.18
N LYS A 78 1.03 9.64 8.24
CA LYS A 78 1.79 8.39 8.38
C LYS A 78 0.87 7.21 8.26
N TRP A 79 1.40 6.09 7.84
CA TRP A 79 0.63 4.86 7.76
C TRP A 79 1.51 3.66 8.10
N GLU A 80 0.86 2.63 8.60
CA GLU A 80 1.48 1.32 8.86
C GLU A 80 0.58 0.25 8.29
N VAL A 81 1.18 -0.80 7.74
CA VAL A 81 0.46 -2.00 7.34
C VAL A 81 1.15 -3.20 7.98
N VAL A 82 0.34 -4.15 8.43
CA VAL A 82 0.82 -5.43 8.96
C VAL A 82 0.29 -6.52 8.05
N LYS A 83 1.21 -7.26 7.45
CA LYS A 83 0.93 -8.40 6.58
C LYS A 83 0.72 -9.64 7.44
N GLU A 84 -0.36 -10.37 7.18
CA GLU A 84 -0.60 -11.67 7.81
C GLU A 84 -0.79 -12.72 6.73
N MET A 85 0.09 -13.73 6.77
CA MET A 85 0.05 -14.85 5.83
C MET A 85 -0.82 -15.98 6.37
N SER A 86 -1.32 -16.82 5.48
CA SER A 86 -2.12 -17.98 5.86
C SER A 86 -1.29 -18.99 6.66
N ALA A 87 -1.97 -19.69 7.58
CA ALA A 87 -1.37 -20.83 8.27
C ALA A 87 -1.49 -22.12 7.47
N ASP A 88 -2.42 -22.16 6.52
CA ASP A 88 -2.70 -23.32 5.67
C ASP A 88 -2.24 -23.09 4.22
N ALA A 89 -2.15 -24.16 3.47
CA ALA A 89 -1.84 -24.09 2.05
C ALA A 89 -3.12 -23.77 1.23
N PRO A 90 -3.01 -23.05 0.11
CA PRO A 90 -1.79 -22.47 -0.44
C PRO A 90 -1.36 -21.22 0.34
N ARG A 91 -0.05 -20.98 0.45
CA ARG A 91 0.50 -19.79 1.11
C ARG A 91 -0.02 -18.53 0.41
N ARG A 92 -0.64 -17.65 1.19
CA ARG A 92 -1.28 -16.44 0.68
C ARG A 92 -1.44 -15.40 1.76
N ILE A 93 -1.65 -14.15 1.35
CA ILE A 93 -2.00 -13.07 2.26
C ILE A 93 -3.46 -13.23 2.66
N VAL A 94 -3.74 -13.26 3.97
CA VAL A 94 -5.12 -13.39 4.49
C VAL A 94 -5.63 -12.12 5.15
N ARG A 95 -4.73 -11.25 5.64
CA ARG A 95 -5.13 -9.98 6.27
C ARG A 95 -4.03 -8.94 6.09
N ILE A 96 -4.46 -7.71 5.83
CA ILE A 96 -3.59 -6.54 5.83
C ILE A 96 -4.23 -5.53 6.79
N THR A 97 -3.65 -5.39 7.97
CA THR A 97 -4.14 -4.42 8.95
C THR A 97 -3.48 -3.08 8.69
N CYS A 98 -4.28 -2.03 8.54
CA CYS A 98 -3.79 -0.71 8.17
C CYS A 98 -4.16 0.31 9.25
N ASP A 99 -3.18 1.13 9.63
CA ASP A 99 -3.38 2.28 10.51
C ASP A 99 -2.88 3.53 9.80
N VAL A 100 -3.68 4.59 9.85
CA VAL A 100 -3.36 5.88 9.22
C VAL A 100 -3.43 6.97 10.29
N TRP A 101 -2.36 7.73 10.46
CA TRP A 101 -2.29 8.83 11.41
C TRP A 101 -2.33 10.16 10.67
N LEU A 102 -3.34 10.97 10.97
CA LEU A 102 -3.52 12.29 10.37
C LEU A 102 -3.07 13.35 11.38
N PRO A 103 -2.10 14.22 11.03
CA PRO A 103 -1.52 15.19 11.97
C PRO A 103 -2.39 16.44 12.16
N PHE A 104 -3.71 16.31 11.97
CA PHE A 104 -4.66 17.39 12.14
C PHE A 104 -5.99 16.84 12.67
N PRO A 105 -6.86 17.70 13.25
CA PRO A 105 -8.12 17.24 13.82
C PRO A 105 -9.15 16.89 12.76
N LYS A 106 -10.06 15.99 13.12
CA LYS A 106 -11.13 15.53 12.23
C LYS A 106 -12.07 16.68 11.79
N THR A 107 -12.10 17.77 12.55
CA THR A 107 -12.89 18.96 12.18
C THR A 107 -12.45 19.58 10.84
N LYS A 108 -11.25 19.26 10.36
CA LYS A 108 -10.81 19.68 9.02
C LYS A 108 -11.46 18.90 7.88
N ASP A 109 -12.10 17.79 8.22
CA ASP A 109 -12.82 16.95 7.26
C ASP A 109 -14.16 16.50 7.87
N PRO A 110 -15.08 17.44 8.10
CA PRO A 110 -16.33 17.13 8.78
C PRO A 110 -17.23 16.17 8.01
N GLU A 111 -17.06 16.08 6.68
CA GLU A 111 -17.89 15.22 5.84
C GLU A 111 -17.27 13.85 5.55
N GLY A 112 -16.08 13.58 6.08
CA GLY A 112 -15.44 12.27 5.91
C GLY A 112 -14.92 11.98 4.52
N VAL A 113 -14.47 13.01 3.80
CA VAL A 113 -13.95 12.89 2.42
C VAL A 113 -12.71 11.99 2.40
N LEU A 114 -11.80 12.17 3.37
CA LEU A 114 -10.53 11.44 3.39
C LEU A 114 -10.72 9.96 3.66
N GLU A 115 -11.56 9.60 4.63
CA GLU A 115 -11.81 8.19 4.94
C GLU A 115 -12.46 7.47 3.77
N ARG A 116 -13.44 8.11 3.11
CA ARG A 116 -14.08 7.52 1.93
C ARG A 116 -13.10 7.35 0.78
N ALA A 117 -12.21 8.32 0.58
CA ALA A 117 -11.18 8.23 -0.46
C ALA A 117 -10.24 7.05 -0.21
N ALA A 118 -9.79 6.88 1.03
CA ALA A 118 -8.93 5.75 1.40
C ALA A 118 -9.61 4.41 1.09
N LEU A 119 -10.88 4.27 1.47
CA LEU A 119 -11.64 3.04 1.26
C LEU A 119 -11.93 2.76 -0.22
N ALA A 120 -11.81 3.75 -1.08
CA ALA A 120 -12.03 3.62 -2.52
C ALA A 120 -10.73 3.58 -3.34
N CYS A 121 -9.56 3.46 -2.69
CA CYS A 121 -8.30 3.49 -3.42
C CYS A 121 -8.18 2.30 -4.40
N PRO A 122 -7.49 2.49 -5.54
CA PRO A 122 -7.41 1.46 -6.57
C PRO A 122 -6.81 0.14 -6.11
N VAL A 123 -5.80 0.15 -5.24
CA VAL A 123 -5.20 -1.09 -4.73
C VAL A 123 -6.23 -1.87 -3.91
N LYS A 124 -6.96 -1.18 -3.02
CA LYS A 124 -8.00 -1.83 -2.22
C LYS A 124 -9.09 -2.43 -3.12
N LYS A 125 -9.48 -1.71 -4.16
CA LYS A 125 -10.50 -2.19 -5.10
C LYS A 125 -10.02 -3.36 -5.95
N SER A 126 -8.73 -3.59 -6.02
CA SER A 126 -8.13 -4.67 -6.82
C SER A 126 -7.79 -5.92 -5.99
N LEU A 127 -7.98 -5.86 -4.66
CA LEU A 127 -7.71 -7.00 -3.78
C LEU A 127 -8.82 -8.06 -3.92
N SER A 128 -8.42 -9.33 -3.74
CA SER A 128 -9.40 -10.40 -3.57
C SER A 128 -10.31 -10.08 -2.37
N PRO A 129 -11.61 -10.32 -2.47
CA PRO A 129 -12.51 -10.12 -1.33
C PRO A 129 -12.21 -11.06 -0.15
N GLU A 130 -11.41 -12.10 -0.36
CA GLU A 130 -10.99 -13.01 0.71
C GLU A 130 -9.91 -12.41 1.61
N VAL A 131 -9.24 -11.33 1.18
CA VAL A 131 -8.24 -10.65 2.00
C VAL A 131 -8.96 -9.66 2.91
N GLU A 132 -8.84 -9.86 4.21
CA GLU A 132 -9.36 -8.89 5.18
C GLU A 132 -8.48 -7.65 5.23
N THR A 133 -9.09 -6.47 5.24
CA THR A 133 -8.36 -5.20 5.26
C THR A 133 -8.96 -4.26 6.33
N PRO A 134 -8.77 -4.56 7.62
CA PRO A 134 -9.22 -3.64 8.67
C PRO A 134 -8.38 -2.37 8.62
N ILE A 135 -9.05 -1.21 8.58
CA ILE A 135 -8.42 0.10 8.46
C ILE A 135 -8.88 0.97 9.62
N ARG A 136 -7.91 1.59 10.32
CA ARG A 136 -8.15 2.48 11.44
C ARG A 136 -7.53 3.84 11.13
N PHE A 137 -8.32 4.90 11.38
CA PHE A 137 -7.86 6.28 11.21
C PHE A 137 -7.68 6.92 12.59
N HIS A 138 -6.52 7.54 12.78
CA HIS A 138 -6.15 8.19 14.04
C HIS A 138 -5.97 9.68 13.77
N TRP A 139 -6.90 10.48 14.25
CA TRP A 139 -6.89 11.92 14.04
C TRP A 139 -6.22 12.61 15.23
N ALA A 140 -5.46 13.67 14.96
CA ALA A 140 -4.93 14.51 16.02
C ALA A 140 -6.05 15.36 16.62
N ASP A 141 -5.86 15.76 17.87
CA ASP A 141 -6.85 16.59 18.59
C ASP A 141 -6.83 18.06 18.16
#